data_99aeb44524b81d9f623c003ac20731d3
#
_entry.id   99aeb44524b81d9f623c003ac20731d3
#
_cell.length_a   1.000
_cell.length_b   1.000
_cell.length_c   1.000
_cell.angle_alpha   90.00
_cell.angle_beta   90.00
_cell.angle_gamma   90.00
#
_symmetry.space_group_name_H-M   'P 1'
#
loop_
_entity.id
_entity.type
_entity.pdbx_description
1 polymer ?
#
loop_
_entity_poly.entity_id
_entity_poly.type
_entity_poly.pdbx_seq_one_letter_code
_entity_poly.pdbx_strand_id
1 'polypeptide(L)'
;DNDDLEKRARYISSMIDVKYALEKNQAYGNLKQSIVIFLMEKDIFGLGKQLYEFIRKEKEINLPLKDGNNIIYVNAENKGREDLNNLMQSLISYNYSDMKDQVIRECTMYYKTTQKGEDKVCEAIREYAAKSYDDGINIGIAKGTVKTLINLVNSGNITLEFAIANSGLSKEEFTSIAKELGLNF
;
A
#
# COMPACT_ATOMS: atom_id res chain seq x y z
N ASP A 1 12.15 -0.45 2.98
CA ASP A 1 12.62 0.65 2.10
C ASP A 1 11.95 1.93 2.55
N ASN A 2 12.78 2.89 3.05
CA ASN A 2 12.31 4.23 3.41
C ASN A 2 12.28 5.16 2.19
N ASP A 3 12.60 4.64 1.01
CA ASP A 3 12.67 5.41 -0.21
C ASP A 3 11.26 5.78 -0.69
N ASP A 4 11.06 7.08 -0.89
CA ASP A 4 9.84 7.66 -1.46
C ASP A 4 8.56 7.60 -0.58
N LEU A 5 8.67 7.64 0.75
CA LEU A 5 7.49 7.66 1.63
C LEU A 5 6.55 8.83 1.35
N GLU A 6 7.06 9.98 0.95
CA GLU A 6 6.26 11.13 0.56
C GLU A 6 5.46 10.87 -0.72
N LYS A 7 6.05 10.19 -1.70
CA LYS A 7 5.35 9.78 -2.92
C LYS A 7 4.33 8.68 -2.64
N ARG A 8 4.66 7.75 -1.74
CA ARG A 8 3.74 6.72 -1.27
C ARG A 8 2.54 7.31 -0.55
N ALA A 9 2.75 8.32 0.31
CA ALA A 9 1.66 9.03 0.98
C ALA A 9 0.71 9.67 -0.03
N ARG A 10 1.24 10.37 -1.04
CA ARG A 10 0.46 10.97 -2.13
C ARG A 10 -0.33 9.92 -2.90
N TYR A 11 0.29 8.80 -3.24
CA TYR A 11 -0.37 7.70 -3.96
C TYR A 11 -1.53 7.11 -3.15
N ILE A 12 -1.32 6.82 -1.85
CA ILE A 12 -2.36 6.30 -0.95
C ILE A 12 -3.52 7.30 -0.82
N SER A 13 -3.24 8.59 -0.63
CA SER A 13 -4.28 9.63 -0.59
C SER A 13 -5.14 9.64 -1.85
N SER A 14 -4.49 9.55 -3.03
CA SER A 14 -5.21 9.50 -4.31
C SER A 14 -6.07 8.24 -4.45
N MET A 15 -5.60 7.09 -3.95
CA MET A 15 -6.40 5.85 -3.96
C MET A 15 -7.62 5.94 -3.03
N ILE A 16 -7.48 6.58 -1.86
CA ILE A 16 -8.59 6.83 -0.95
C ILE A 16 -9.63 7.71 -1.63
N ASP A 17 -9.20 8.79 -2.28
CA ASP A 17 -10.09 9.70 -2.99
C ASP A 17 -10.83 9.00 -4.14
N VAL A 18 -10.16 8.13 -4.90
CA VAL A 18 -10.80 7.33 -5.96
C VAL A 18 -11.78 6.32 -5.39
N LYS A 19 -11.42 5.62 -4.29
CA LYS A 19 -12.27 4.59 -3.67
C LYS A 19 -13.56 5.17 -3.09
N TYR A 20 -13.48 6.39 -2.55
CA TYR A 20 -14.60 7.10 -1.94
C TYR A 20 -15.02 8.31 -2.77
N ALA A 21 -14.81 8.23 -4.08
CA ALA A 21 -15.15 9.27 -5.04
C ALA A 21 -16.62 9.69 -4.93
N LEU A 22 -16.85 10.93 -5.27
CA LEU A 22 -18.20 11.47 -5.38
C LEU A 22 -18.98 10.77 -6.50
N GLU A 23 -20.25 10.51 -6.27
CA GLU A 23 -21.15 10.08 -7.33
C GLU A 23 -21.36 11.20 -8.35
N LYS A 24 -21.81 10.82 -9.54
CA LYS A 24 -22.11 11.79 -10.59
C LYS A 24 -23.12 12.84 -10.09
N ASN A 25 -22.79 14.12 -10.27
CA ASN A 25 -23.56 15.29 -9.84
C ASN A 25 -23.54 15.62 -8.35
N GLN A 26 -22.70 14.98 -7.54
CA GLN A 26 -22.48 15.44 -6.16
C GLN A 26 -21.55 16.67 -6.11
N ALA A 27 -21.81 17.55 -5.13
CA ALA A 27 -20.95 18.70 -4.89
C ALA A 27 -19.62 18.30 -4.26
N TYR A 28 -18.51 18.93 -4.66
CA TYR A 28 -17.16 18.67 -4.11
C TYR A 28 -17.08 18.89 -2.58
N GLY A 29 -17.95 19.72 -2.00
CA GLY A 29 -18.03 19.88 -0.55
C GLY A 29 -18.42 18.60 0.21
N ASN A 30 -18.93 17.58 -0.47
CA ASN A 30 -19.26 16.28 0.11
C ASN A 30 -18.07 15.30 0.12
N LEU A 31 -16.93 15.68 -0.46
CA LEU A 31 -15.73 14.85 -0.45
C LEU A 31 -15.27 14.63 0.99
N LYS A 32 -15.00 13.38 1.34
CA LYS A 32 -14.55 13.00 2.68
C LYS A 32 -13.11 13.45 2.92
N GLN A 33 -12.80 13.72 4.18
CA GLN A 33 -11.42 13.97 4.58
C GLN A 33 -10.57 12.71 4.36
N SER A 34 -9.38 12.89 3.81
CA SER A 34 -8.39 11.83 3.61
C SER A 34 -7.24 12.04 4.60
N ILE A 35 -6.99 11.04 5.45
CA ILE A 35 -5.89 11.06 6.41
C ILE A 35 -5.05 9.81 6.20
N VAL A 36 -3.77 9.99 5.90
CA VAL A 36 -2.79 8.90 5.79
C VAL A 36 -1.85 8.97 6.97
N ILE A 37 -1.79 7.89 7.75
CA ILE A 37 -0.94 7.80 8.94
C ILE A 37 0.12 6.73 8.72
N PHE A 38 1.39 7.11 8.82
CA PHE A 38 2.53 6.20 8.86
C PHE A 38 2.99 6.00 10.29
N LEU A 39 3.02 4.74 10.74
CA LEU A 39 3.58 4.34 12.03
C LEU A 39 4.97 3.76 11.77
N MET A 40 5.98 4.33 12.38
CA MET A 40 7.38 4.05 12.08
C MET A 40 8.18 3.75 13.35
N GLU A 41 9.20 2.91 13.25
CA GLU A 41 10.12 2.67 14.37
C GLU A 41 11.06 3.85 14.58
N LYS A 42 11.54 4.45 13.48
CA LYS A 42 12.55 5.52 13.50
C LYS A 42 12.02 6.86 12.99
N ASP A 43 12.65 7.93 13.41
CA ASP A 43 12.40 9.28 12.91
C ASP A 43 13.11 9.48 11.55
N ILE A 44 12.35 9.34 10.47
CA ILE A 44 12.87 9.49 9.10
C ILE A 44 13.26 10.93 8.74
N PHE A 45 12.73 11.93 9.47
CA PHE A 45 13.05 13.34 9.23
C PHE A 45 14.24 13.82 10.06
N GLY A 46 14.62 13.10 11.13
CA GLY A 46 15.76 13.42 11.98
C GLY A 46 15.62 14.72 12.75
N LEU A 47 14.38 15.22 12.95
CA LEU A 47 14.13 16.50 13.61
C LEU A 47 13.73 16.34 15.09
N GLY A 48 13.78 15.12 15.64
CA GLY A 48 13.56 14.82 17.04
C GLY A 48 12.10 14.95 17.50
N LYS A 49 11.12 14.98 16.58
CA LYS A 49 9.70 15.01 16.95
C LYS A 49 9.10 13.62 16.85
N GLN A 50 8.20 13.31 17.77
CA GLN A 50 7.43 12.06 17.74
C GLN A 50 6.39 12.03 16.62
N LEU A 51 5.80 13.19 16.30
CA LEU A 51 4.73 13.33 15.32
C LEU A 51 5.05 14.48 14.37
N TYR A 52 4.86 14.21 13.09
CA TYR A 52 4.91 15.20 12.01
C TYR A 52 3.59 15.19 11.28
N GLU A 53 2.95 16.34 11.17
CA GLU A 53 1.73 16.53 10.40
C GLU A 53 2.02 17.43 9.19
N PHE A 54 1.69 16.94 8.02
CA PHE A 54 1.86 17.65 6.76
C PHE A 54 0.51 18.01 6.17
N ILE A 55 0.35 19.29 5.91
CA ILE A 55 -0.82 19.87 5.23
C ILE A 55 -0.34 20.72 4.05
N ARG A 56 -1.19 20.91 3.04
CA ARG A 56 -0.90 21.82 1.94
C ARG A 56 -1.09 23.27 2.36
N LYS A 57 -0.13 24.11 1.99
CA LYS A 57 -0.15 25.54 2.30
C LYS A 57 0.28 26.36 1.09
N GLU A 58 -0.23 27.57 1.01
CA GLU A 58 0.32 28.59 0.16
C GLU A 58 1.76 28.95 0.64
N LYS A 59 2.68 29.14 -0.31
CA LYS A 59 4.11 29.11 -0.04
C LYS A 59 4.65 30.38 0.65
N GLU A 60 4.09 31.54 0.33
CA GLU A 60 4.63 32.84 0.81
C GLU A 60 4.03 33.23 2.17
N ILE A 61 2.72 33.09 2.33
CA ILE A 61 2.00 33.52 3.54
C ILE A 61 1.60 32.35 4.46
N ASN A 62 1.99 31.12 4.12
CA ASN A 62 1.68 29.90 4.87
C ASN A 62 0.18 29.65 5.09
N LEU A 63 -0.69 30.12 4.19
CA LEU A 63 -2.14 29.91 4.29
C LEU A 63 -2.50 28.45 4.03
N PRO A 64 -3.13 27.72 4.99
CA PRO A 64 -3.55 26.34 4.77
C PRO A 64 -4.62 26.22 3.68
N LEU A 65 -4.48 25.23 2.80
CA LEU A 65 -5.44 25.00 1.70
C LEU A 65 -6.80 24.47 2.19
N LYS A 66 -6.88 23.84 3.34
CA LYS A 66 -8.12 23.28 3.95
C LYS A 66 -8.87 22.31 3.03
N ASP A 67 -8.13 21.54 2.23
CA ASP A 67 -8.67 20.56 1.30
C ASP A 67 -9.04 19.20 1.93
N GLY A 68 -8.83 19.06 3.24
CA GLY A 68 -9.14 17.84 3.98
C GLY A 68 -8.14 16.70 3.77
N ASN A 69 -6.99 16.93 3.13
CA ASN A 69 -5.95 15.93 2.95
C ASN A 69 -4.80 16.17 3.94
N ASN A 70 -4.61 15.24 4.86
CA ASN A 70 -3.58 15.29 5.88
C ASN A 70 -2.69 14.05 5.82
N ILE A 71 -1.40 14.23 6.01
CA ILE A 71 -0.42 13.14 6.11
C ILE A 71 0.27 13.25 7.46
N ILE A 72 0.24 12.16 8.23
CA ILE A 72 0.79 12.11 9.59
C ILE A 72 1.85 11.01 9.64
N TYR A 73 3.03 11.36 10.16
CA TYR A 73 4.08 10.41 10.47
C TYR A 73 4.28 10.38 11.98
N VAL A 74 4.20 9.18 12.57
CA VAL A 74 4.42 8.95 14.00
C VAL A 74 5.56 7.96 14.13
N ASN A 75 6.54 8.26 15.00
CA ASN A 75 7.66 7.35 15.25
C ASN A 75 7.74 6.93 16.72
N ALA A 76 8.33 5.76 16.96
CA ALA A 76 8.56 5.20 18.27
C ALA A 76 9.90 5.65 18.91
N GLU A 77 10.80 6.20 18.10
CA GLU A 77 12.14 6.61 18.51
C GLU A 77 12.09 7.81 19.45
N ASN A 78 11.32 8.83 19.08
CA ASN A 78 11.17 10.04 19.86
C ASN A 78 9.99 9.94 20.82
N LYS A 79 10.17 10.47 22.02
CA LYS A 79 9.11 10.53 23.03
C LYS A 79 8.42 11.88 22.98
N GLY A 80 7.11 11.86 23.15
CA GLY A 80 6.25 13.03 23.19
C GLY A 80 5.08 12.81 24.15
N ARG A 81 3.85 12.86 23.64
CA ARG A 81 2.64 12.61 24.43
C ARG A 81 2.62 11.19 25.00
N GLU A 82 2.22 11.04 26.23
CA GLU A 82 2.26 9.77 26.97
C GLU A 82 1.35 8.70 26.32
N ASP A 83 0.14 9.07 25.91
CA ASP A 83 -0.79 8.19 25.23
C ASP A 83 -0.19 7.66 23.91
N LEU A 84 0.44 8.51 23.13
CA LEU A 84 1.10 8.13 21.89
C LEU A 84 2.36 7.29 22.13
N ASN A 85 3.13 7.57 23.19
CA ASN A 85 4.25 6.72 23.59
C ASN A 85 3.79 5.30 23.94
N ASN A 86 2.71 5.17 24.71
CA ASN A 86 2.15 3.89 25.11
C ASN A 86 1.63 3.11 23.90
N LEU A 87 0.94 3.77 22.98
CA LEU A 87 0.47 3.18 21.73
C LEU A 87 1.65 2.66 20.89
N MET A 88 2.62 3.51 20.59
CA MET A 88 3.77 3.16 19.75
C MET A 88 4.61 2.04 20.38
N GLN A 89 4.85 2.10 21.69
CA GLN A 89 5.54 1.02 22.40
C GLN A 89 4.77 -0.30 22.31
N SER A 90 3.44 -0.27 22.42
CA SER A 90 2.62 -1.47 22.31
C SER A 90 2.66 -2.08 20.92
N LEU A 91 2.66 -1.24 19.86
CA LEU A 91 2.73 -1.71 18.47
C LEU A 91 4.06 -2.37 18.10
N ILE A 92 5.18 -1.96 18.72
CA ILE A 92 6.49 -2.58 18.48
C ILE A 92 6.82 -3.73 19.44
N SER A 93 5.98 -3.96 20.47
CA SER A 93 6.21 -5.01 21.47
C SER A 93 5.80 -6.39 20.93
N TYR A 94 6.67 -7.38 21.09
CA TYR A 94 6.38 -8.77 20.71
C TYR A 94 5.45 -9.49 21.70
N ASN A 95 5.54 -9.13 23.00
CA ASN A 95 4.76 -9.75 24.06
C ASN A 95 3.62 -8.84 24.48
N TYR A 96 2.41 -9.37 24.53
CA TYR A 96 1.24 -8.60 24.98
C TYR A 96 1.33 -8.16 26.45
N SER A 97 2.08 -8.88 27.31
CA SER A 97 2.33 -8.50 28.71
C SER A 97 3.08 -7.16 28.84
N ASP A 98 3.91 -6.82 27.86
CA ASP A 98 4.73 -5.61 27.87
C ASP A 98 4.05 -4.41 27.23
N MET A 99 2.88 -4.62 26.63
CA MET A 99 2.11 -3.58 25.97
C MET A 99 1.41 -2.68 26.99
N LYS A 100 1.65 -1.38 26.89
CA LYS A 100 1.08 -0.38 27.79
C LYS A 100 -0.29 0.11 27.38
N ASP A 101 -0.58 0.15 26.08
CA ASP A 101 -1.92 0.46 25.60
C ASP A 101 -2.85 -0.73 25.84
N GLN A 102 -3.94 -0.46 26.57
CA GLN A 102 -4.87 -1.50 26.99
C GLN A 102 -5.58 -2.16 25.81
N VAL A 103 -6.02 -1.37 24.83
CA VAL A 103 -6.78 -1.87 23.68
C VAL A 103 -5.91 -2.78 22.82
N ILE A 104 -4.69 -2.36 22.51
CA ILE A 104 -3.74 -3.16 21.74
C ILE A 104 -3.38 -4.45 22.50
N ARG A 105 -3.14 -4.36 23.80
CA ARG A 105 -2.85 -5.53 24.64
C ARG A 105 -3.98 -6.55 24.64
N GLU A 106 -5.21 -6.12 24.87
CA GLU A 106 -6.39 -6.99 24.91
C GLU A 106 -6.65 -7.63 23.54
N CYS A 107 -6.57 -6.87 22.46
CA CYS A 107 -6.68 -7.39 21.11
C CYS A 107 -5.60 -8.41 20.81
N THR A 108 -4.33 -8.11 21.13
CA THR A 108 -3.21 -9.02 20.90
C THR A 108 -3.36 -10.30 21.73
N MET A 109 -3.74 -10.18 23.00
CA MET A 109 -4.01 -11.31 23.86
C MET A 109 -5.11 -12.21 23.28
N TYR A 110 -6.24 -11.61 22.85
CA TYR A 110 -7.34 -12.36 22.23
C TYR A 110 -6.87 -13.18 21.02
N TYR A 111 -6.13 -12.58 20.10
CA TYR A 111 -5.67 -13.27 18.90
C TYR A 111 -4.57 -14.31 19.13
N LYS A 112 -3.79 -14.15 20.21
CA LYS A 112 -2.69 -15.08 20.53
C LYS A 112 -3.06 -16.20 21.50
N THR A 113 -4.15 -16.06 22.28
CA THR A 113 -4.44 -16.99 23.38
C THR A 113 -5.80 -17.65 23.29
N THR A 114 -6.67 -17.24 22.37
CA THR A 114 -7.98 -17.87 22.21
C THR A 114 -8.04 -18.64 20.90
N GLN A 115 -8.64 -19.85 20.93
CA GLN A 115 -8.84 -20.67 19.74
C GLN A 115 -9.54 -19.86 18.60
N LYS A 116 -10.56 -19.10 18.99
CA LYS A 116 -11.31 -18.27 18.04
C LYS A 116 -10.49 -17.13 17.43
N GLY A 117 -9.53 -16.59 18.16
CA GLY A 117 -8.57 -15.60 17.66
C GLY A 117 -7.56 -16.22 16.72
N GLU A 118 -7.00 -17.38 17.10
CA GLU A 118 -6.08 -18.14 16.26
C GLU A 118 -6.73 -18.59 14.95
N ASP A 119 -7.97 -19.07 14.98
CA ASP A 119 -8.72 -19.45 13.79
C ASP A 119 -8.88 -18.29 12.81
N LYS A 120 -9.20 -17.07 13.29
CA LYS A 120 -9.30 -15.88 12.47
C LYS A 120 -7.97 -15.48 11.82
N VAL A 121 -6.86 -15.59 12.55
CA VAL A 121 -5.53 -15.34 12.00
C VAL A 121 -5.19 -16.37 10.93
N CYS A 122 -5.47 -17.65 11.19
CA CYS A 122 -5.26 -18.72 10.21
C CYS A 122 -6.12 -18.54 8.95
N GLU A 123 -7.37 -18.11 9.08
CA GLU A 123 -8.25 -17.82 7.95
C GLU A 123 -7.69 -16.68 7.09
N ALA A 124 -7.33 -15.55 7.69
CA ALA A 124 -6.73 -14.42 6.99
C ALA A 124 -5.42 -14.78 6.26
N ILE A 125 -4.58 -15.61 6.88
CA ILE A 125 -3.34 -16.10 6.26
C ILE A 125 -3.65 -17.02 5.07
N ARG A 126 -4.66 -17.90 5.19
CA ARG A 126 -5.08 -18.79 4.09
C ARG A 126 -5.63 -17.99 2.91
N GLU A 127 -6.48 -17.00 3.17
CA GLU A 127 -7.02 -16.11 2.13
C GLU A 127 -5.91 -15.34 1.42
N TYR A 128 -4.95 -14.79 2.17
CA TYR A 128 -3.79 -14.11 1.60
C TYR A 128 -2.93 -15.06 0.75
N ALA A 129 -2.66 -16.27 1.26
CA ALA A 129 -1.88 -17.27 0.54
C ALA A 129 -2.57 -17.72 -0.75
N ALA A 130 -3.89 -17.96 -0.70
CA ALA A 130 -4.69 -18.32 -1.88
C ALA A 130 -4.64 -17.22 -2.93
N LYS A 131 -4.86 -15.96 -2.54
CA LYS A 131 -4.79 -14.83 -3.46
C LYS A 131 -3.39 -14.68 -4.07
N SER A 132 -2.34 -14.78 -3.26
CA SER A 132 -0.95 -14.67 -3.75
C SER A 132 -0.60 -15.80 -4.73
N TYR A 133 -1.15 -17.00 -4.51
CA TYR A 133 -0.99 -18.13 -5.41
C TYR A 133 -1.67 -17.89 -6.76
N ASP A 134 -2.92 -17.42 -6.75
CA ASP A 134 -3.68 -17.11 -7.96
C ASP A 134 -3.02 -15.95 -8.75
N ASP A 135 -2.58 -14.91 -8.08
CA ASP A 135 -1.83 -13.81 -8.70
C ASP A 135 -0.54 -14.33 -9.35
N GLY A 136 0.19 -15.22 -8.67
CA GLY A 136 1.40 -15.85 -9.19
C GLY A 136 1.16 -16.71 -10.43
N ILE A 137 0.07 -17.48 -10.47
CA ILE A 137 -0.34 -18.26 -11.64
C ILE A 137 -0.65 -17.33 -12.81
N ASN A 138 -1.46 -16.30 -12.60
CA ASN A 138 -1.86 -15.36 -13.65
C ASN A 138 -0.65 -14.64 -14.25
N ILE A 139 0.28 -14.19 -13.42
CA ILE A 139 1.55 -13.60 -13.86
C ILE A 139 2.37 -14.62 -14.65
N GLY A 140 2.45 -15.86 -14.18
CA GLY A 140 3.18 -16.94 -14.85
C GLY A 140 2.61 -17.26 -16.23
N ILE A 141 1.28 -17.34 -16.35
CA ILE A 141 0.59 -17.57 -17.62
C ILE A 141 0.85 -16.40 -18.58
N ALA A 142 0.69 -15.14 -18.12
CA ALA A 142 0.95 -13.98 -18.95
C ALA A 142 2.40 -13.94 -19.47
N LYS A 143 3.39 -14.16 -18.60
CA LYS A 143 4.81 -14.24 -18.98
C LYS A 143 5.09 -15.38 -19.95
N GLY A 144 4.53 -16.55 -19.72
CA GLY A 144 4.66 -17.72 -20.61
C GLY A 144 4.06 -17.46 -22.00
N THR A 145 2.87 -16.88 -22.05
CA THR A 145 2.18 -16.50 -23.28
C THR A 145 3.00 -15.50 -24.10
N VAL A 146 3.43 -14.39 -23.46
CA VAL A 146 4.26 -13.37 -24.11
C VAL A 146 5.57 -13.98 -24.65
N LYS A 147 6.26 -14.79 -23.85
CA LYS A 147 7.50 -15.45 -24.27
C LYS A 147 7.29 -16.34 -25.50
N THR A 148 6.22 -17.14 -25.49
CA THR A 148 5.91 -18.06 -26.60
C THR A 148 5.57 -17.28 -27.87
N LEU A 149 4.71 -16.27 -27.77
CA LEU A 149 4.30 -15.47 -28.91
C LEU A 149 5.46 -14.67 -29.52
N ILE A 150 6.34 -14.08 -28.70
CA ILE A 150 7.53 -13.38 -29.20
C ILE A 150 8.50 -14.34 -29.89
N ASN A 151 8.68 -15.55 -29.40
CA ASN A 151 9.49 -16.54 -30.10
C ASN A 151 8.93 -16.89 -31.48
N LEU A 152 7.60 -16.96 -31.63
CA LEU A 152 6.93 -17.17 -32.91
C LEU A 152 7.06 -15.95 -33.86
N VAL A 153 7.04 -14.75 -33.34
CA VAL A 153 7.31 -13.53 -34.11
C VAL A 153 8.76 -13.53 -34.62
N ASN A 154 9.71 -13.79 -33.73
CA ASN A 154 11.15 -13.79 -34.08
C ASN A 154 11.53 -14.90 -35.06
N SER A 155 10.78 -15.99 -35.06
CA SER A 155 10.93 -17.07 -36.07
C SER A 155 10.20 -16.81 -37.40
N GLY A 156 9.53 -15.67 -37.54
CA GLY A 156 8.81 -15.28 -38.74
C GLY A 156 7.48 -16.00 -38.99
N ASN A 157 6.97 -16.74 -38.00
CA ASN A 157 5.74 -17.52 -38.13
C ASN A 157 4.46 -16.70 -38.01
N ILE A 158 4.51 -15.58 -37.20
CA ILE A 158 3.38 -14.68 -36.99
C ILE A 158 3.86 -13.22 -36.94
N THR A 159 2.96 -12.28 -37.16
CA THR A 159 3.27 -10.84 -36.96
C THR A 159 3.11 -10.44 -35.50
N LEU A 160 3.74 -9.34 -35.11
CA LEU A 160 3.62 -8.78 -33.76
C LEU A 160 2.18 -8.37 -33.43
N GLU A 161 1.48 -7.79 -34.39
CA GLU A 161 0.05 -7.40 -34.23
C GLU A 161 -0.82 -8.63 -33.95
N PHE A 162 -0.58 -9.72 -34.67
CA PHE A 162 -1.27 -10.98 -34.42
C PHE A 162 -0.95 -11.55 -33.03
N ALA A 163 0.31 -11.50 -32.61
CA ALA A 163 0.72 -11.94 -31.27
C ALA A 163 0.02 -11.16 -30.16
N ILE A 164 -0.01 -9.83 -30.24
CA ILE A 164 -0.69 -8.97 -29.27
C ILE A 164 -2.20 -9.28 -29.25
N ALA A 165 -2.86 -9.33 -30.40
CA ALA A 165 -4.29 -9.60 -30.51
C ALA A 165 -4.72 -10.96 -29.91
N ASN A 166 -3.82 -11.96 -29.92
CA ASN A 166 -4.10 -13.30 -29.41
C ASN A 166 -3.49 -13.60 -28.02
N SER A 167 -2.84 -12.62 -27.41
CA SER A 167 -2.24 -12.77 -26.08
C SER A 167 -3.25 -12.72 -24.93
N GLY A 168 -4.43 -12.11 -25.15
CA GLY A 168 -5.39 -11.78 -24.11
C GLY A 168 -4.97 -10.58 -23.22
N LEU A 169 -3.89 -9.88 -23.58
CA LEU A 169 -3.35 -8.72 -22.87
C LEU A 169 -3.52 -7.44 -23.71
N SER A 170 -3.53 -6.30 -23.05
CA SER A 170 -3.40 -5.02 -23.74
C SER A 170 -2.01 -4.87 -24.37
N LYS A 171 -1.85 -4.00 -25.35
CA LYS A 171 -0.56 -3.73 -26.00
C LYS A 171 0.49 -3.25 -25.00
N GLU A 172 0.07 -2.41 -24.05
CA GLU A 172 0.90 -1.87 -22.99
C GLU A 172 1.41 -2.98 -22.06
N GLU A 173 0.53 -3.86 -21.61
CA GLU A 173 0.88 -5.00 -20.75
C GLU A 173 1.81 -5.98 -21.47
N PHE A 174 1.49 -6.34 -22.71
CA PHE A 174 2.33 -7.22 -23.53
C PHE A 174 3.75 -6.66 -23.67
N THR A 175 3.87 -5.38 -24.03
CA THR A 175 5.17 -4.72 -24.21
C THR A 175 5.94 -4.61 -22.89
N SER A 176 5.24 -4.33 -21.77
CA SER A 176 5.84 -4.25 -20.44
C SER A 176 6.44 -5.60 -20.02
N ILE A 177 5.68 -6.68 -20.16
CA ILE A 177 6.11 -8.04 -19.82
C ILE A 177 7.29 -8.46 -20.73
N ALA A 178 7.23 -8.15 -22.01
CA ALA A 178 8.32 -8.46 -22.95
C ALA A 178 9.64 -7.79 -22.54
N LYS A 179 9.58 -6.50 -22.15
CA LYS A 179 10.75 -5.76 -21.63
C LYS A 179 11.28 -6.36 -20.33
N GLU A 180 10.39 -6.71 -19.39
CA GLU A 180 10.76 -7.35 -18.12
C GLU A 180 11.50 -8.67 -18.37
N LEU A 181 11.09 -9.43 -19.38
CA LEU A 181 11.74 -10.70 -19.78
C LEU A 181 13.00 -10.51 -20.64
N GLY A 182 13.38 -9.28 -20.98
CA GLY A 182 14.53 -8.98 -21.83
C GLY A 182 14.35 -9.45 -23.29
N LEU A 183 13.10 -9.58 -23.77
CA LEU A 183 12.77 -10.04 -25.10
C LEU A 183 12.71 -8.86 -26.08
N ASN A 184 13.44 -8.97 -27.19
CA ASN A 184 13.42 -8.00 -28.29
C ASN A 184 12.50 -8.51 -29.41
N PHE A 185 11.79 -7.62 -30.06
CA PHE A 185 10.89 -7.90 -31.19
C PHE A 185 10.71 -6.68 -32.09
#